data_7668a889e84b891d3e5aa205526d0021
#
_entry.id   7668a889e84b891d3e5aa205526d0021
#
_cell.length_a   1.000
_cell.length_b   1.000
_cell.length_c   1.000
_cell.angle_alpha   90.00
_cell.angle_beta   90.00
_cell.angle_gamma   90.00
#
_symmetry.space_group_name_H-M   'P 1'
#
loop_
_entity.id
_entity.type
_entity.pdbx_description
1 polymer ?
#
loop_
_entity_poly.entity_id
_entity_poly.type
_entity_poly.pdbx_seq_one_letter_code
_entity_poly.pdbx_strand_id
1 'polypeptide(L)'
;MPLLRPSELARIWELHPKTVYLWIREGKLPAFRTPGSQYRVRTDDARAYCEKNNLPPLPRAVTSPGGTVAAIGKPGASMRALAKACKARGTSFVSFGGVLEGLLGVAGETPDVLAIDARCDDAKLADVVRALRRTEKLANVAVVVYDADAGMQTTLPKLGVTSVVVRGKSDGAAEAVVGLLDQS
;
A
#
# COMPACT_ATOMS: atom_id res chain seq x y z
N MET A 1 13.54 -4.22 -2.98
CA MET A 1 13.53 -2.78 -3.28
C MET A 1 13.58 -2.60 -4.78
N PRO A 2 12.59 -1.95 -5.38
CA PRO A 2 12.58 -1.70 -6.82
C PRO A 2 13.71 -0.73 -7.21
N LEU A 3 14.23 -0.95 -8.43
CA LEU A 3 15.36 -0.22 -8.98
C LEU A 3 14.93 0.49 -10.25
N LEU A 4 15.14 1.79 -10.32
CA LEU A 4 14.75 2.64 -11.43
C LEU A 4 15.91 2.92 -12.38
N ARG A 5 15.62 2.97 -13.67
CA ARG A 5 16.55 3.50 -14.68
C ARG A 5 16.51 5.02 -14.68
N PRO A 6 17.63 5.70 -14.98
CA PRO A 6 17.62 7.16 -15.11
C PRO A 6 16.61 7.68 -16.13
N SER A 7 16.36 6.92 -17.21
CA SER A 7 15.37 7.26 -18.23
C SER A 7 13.92 7.16 -17.73
N GLU A 8 13.63 6.25 -16.79
CA GLU A 8 12.32 6.12 -16.15
C GLU A 8 12.07 7.31 -15.21
N LEU A 9 13.08 7.70 -14.41
CA LEU A 9 12.99 8.89 -13.57
C LEU A 9 12.82 10.17 -14.40
N ALA A 10 13.55 10.29 -15.51
CA ALA A 10 13.42 11.43 -16.41
C ALA A 10 11.99 11.57 -16.95
N ARG A 11 11.36 10.45 -17.32
CA ARG A 11 9.96 10.42 -17.76
C ARG A 11 8.99 10.81 -16.65
N ILE A 12 9.20 10.29 -15.43
CA ILE A 12 8.33 10.59 -14.28
C ILE A 12 8.41 12.07 -13.89
N TRP A 13 9.60 12.64 -13.92
CA TRP A 13 9.84 14.03 -13.56
C TRP A 13 9.71 15.02 -14.73
N GLU A 14 9.28 14.51 -15.91
CA GLU A 14 9.13 15.31 -17.14
C GLU A 14 10.41 16.06 -17.53
N LEU A 15 11.56 15.41 -17.34
CA LEU A 15 12.88 15.95 -17.60
C LEU A 15 13.57 15.25 -18.78
N HIS A 16 14.56 15.92 -19.35
CA HIS A 16 15.41 15.28 -20.34
C HIS A 16 16.33 14.23 -19.65
N PRO A 17 16.51 13.02 -20.21
CA PRO A 17 17.35 11.98 -19.60
C PRO A 17 18.75 12.42 -19.23
N LYS A 18 19.38 13.29 -20.03
CA LYS A 18 20.71 13.85 -19.74
C LYS A 18 20.78 14.59 -18.41
N THR A 19 19.68 15.24 -17.97
CA THR A 19 19.61 15.95 -16.69
C THR A 19 19.74 14.96 -15.51
N VAL A 20 19.03 13.86 -15.55
CA VAL A 20 19.10 12.82 -14.51
C VAL A 20 20.47 12.16 -14.48
N TYR A 21 21.06 11.87 -15.67
CA TYR A 21 22.43 11.37 -15.77
C TYR A 21 23.47 12.34 -15.20
N LEU A 22 23.28 13.65 -15.41
CA LEU A 22 24.16 14.68 -14.86
C LEU A 22 24.11 14.67 -13.33
N TRP A 23 22.93 14.62 -12.74
CA TRP A 23 22.76 14.55 -11.28
C TRP A 23 23.40 13.32 -10.65
N ILE A 24 23.34 12.19 -11.34
CA ILE A 24 24.02 10.96 -10.91
C ILE A 24 25.55 11.14 -10.98
N ARG A 25 26.08 11.70 -12.05
CA ARG A 25 27.53 11.94 -12.22
C ARG A 25 28.08 12.93 -11.22
N GLU A 26 27.30 13.96 -10.87
CA GLU A 26 27.65 14.96 -9.87
C GLU A 26 27.46 14.47 -8.42
N GLY A 27 27.00 13.22 -8.24
CA GLY A 27 26.75 12.64 -6.91
C GLY A 27 25.53 13.24 -6.18
N LYS A 28 24.73 14.07 -6.87
CA LYS A 28 23.52 14.67 -6.30
C LYS A 28 22.39 13.64 -6.10
N LEU A 29 22.25 12.72 -7.06
CA LEU A 29 21.31 11.61 -7.00
C LEU A 29 22.08 10.30 -6.82
N PRO A 30 21.97 9.61 -5.66
CA PRO A 30 22.64 8.35 -5.41
C PRO A 30 22.24 7.28 -6.42
N ALA A 31 23.22 6.64 -7.02
CA ALA A 31 23.01 5.57 -7.98
C ALA A 31 24.17 4.57 -7.94
N PHE A 32 23.93 3.35 -8.34
CA PHE A 32 24.97 2.34 -8.53
C PHE A 32 24.98 1.81 -9.96
N ARG A 33 26.08 1.20 -10.35
CA ARG A 33 26.23 0.56 -11.67
C ARG A 33 25.98 -0.94 -11.56
N THR A 34 25.18 -1.46 -12.47
CA THR A 34 25.06 -2.91 -12.64
C THR A 34 26.31 -3.48 -13.33
N PRO A 35 26.54 -4.82 -13.30
CA PRO A 35 27.63 -5.45 -14.06
C PRO A 35 27.66 -5.08 -15.55
N GLY A 36 26.50 -4.76 -16.16
CA GLY A 36 26.40 -4.24 -17.53
C GLY A 36 26.63 -2.72 -17.65
N SER A 37 27.29 -2.09 -16.69
CA SER A 37 27.63 -0.64 -16.67
C SER A 37 26.44 0.32 -16.75
N GLN A 38 25.22 -0.15 -16.46
CA GLN A 38 24.02 0.68 -16.45
C GLN A 38 23.76 1.25 -15.06
N TYR A 39 23.41 2.53 -14.99
CA TYR A 39 23.00 3.14 -13.73
C TYR A 39 21.64 2.62 -13.27
N ARG A 40 21.52 2.42 -11.94
CA ARG A 40 20.27 2.13 -11.24
C ARG A 40 20.19 3.03 -10.01
N VAL A 41 19.00 3.58 -9.78
CA VAL A 41 18.66 4.40 -8.62
C VAL A 41 17.67 3.60 -7.77
N ARG A 42 17.89 3.55 -6.46
CA ARG A 42 16.91 2.96 -5.54
C ARG A 42 15.71 3.88 -5.43
N THR A 43 14.52 3.31 -5.33
CA THR A 43 13.28 4.10 -5.17
C THR A 43 13.32 5.03 -3.96
N ASP A 44 13.93 4.60 -2.85
CA ASP A 44 14.05 5.42 -1.65
C ASP A 44 14.97 6.62 -1.86
N ASP A 45 16.09 6.43 -2.57
CA ASP A 45 17.01 7.53 -2.93
C ASP A 45 16.32 8.53 -3.88
N ALA A 46 15.54 8.02 -4.83
CA ALA A 46 14.79 8.85 -5.75
C ALA A 46 13.65 9.61 -5.03
N ARG A 47 12.98 8.99 -4.05
CA ARG A 47 11.97 9.64 -3.22
C ARG A 47 12.57 10.77 -2.39
N ALA A 48 13.63 10.50 -1.64
CA ALA A 48 14.32 11.53 -0.85
C ALA A 48 14.82 12.69 -1.73
N TYR A 49 15.28 12.38 -2.96
CA TYR A 49 15.74 13.38 -3.88
C TYR A 49 14.61 14.26 -4.40
N CYS A 50 13.45 13.71 -4.77
CA CYS A 50 12.32 14.50 -5.26
C CYS A 50 11.70 15.38 -4.14
N GLU A 51 11.61 14.87 -2.92
CA GLU A 51 11.17 15.65 -1.76
C GLU A 51 12.09 16.86 -1.49
N LYS A 52 13.42 16.61 -1.49
CA LYS A 52 14.42 17.67 -1.26
C LYS A 52 14.46 18.75 -2.34
N ASN A 53 14.13 18.39 -3.58
CA ASN A 53 14.26 19.28 -4.74
C ASN A 53 12.92 19.75 -5.31
N ASN A 54 11.81 19.54 -4.60
CA ASN A 54 10.44 19.88 -5.01
C ASN A 54 10.08 19.32 -6.41
N LEU A 55 10.54 18.11 -6.72
CA LEU A 55 10.17 17.42 -7.95
C LEU A 55 8.85 16.66 -7.75
N PRO A 56 8.13 16.32 -8.83
CA PRO A 56 6.93 15.50 -8.74
C PRO A 56 7.19 14.18 -7.97
N PRO A 57 6.31 13.78 -7.05
CA PRO A 57 6.48 12.54 -6.30
C PRO A 57 6.48 11.34 -7.23
N LEU A 58 7.22 10.30 -6.84
CA LEU A 58 7.23 9.05 -7.61
C LEU A 58 5.84 8.42 -7.64
N PRO A 59 5.37 7.97 -8.82
CA PRO A 59 4.12 7.22 -8.91
C PRO A 59 4.12 5.99 -8.00
N ARG A 60 2.98 5.69 -7.42
CA ARG A 60 2.79 4.59 -6.48
C ARG A 60 3.20 3.24 -7.07
N ALA A 61 2.85 2.97 -8.32
CA ALA A 61 3.25 1.77 -9.06
C ALA A 61 4.77 1.56 -9.12
N VAL A 62 5.54 2.62 -9.00
CA VAL A 62 7.02 2.59 -9.01
C VAL A 62 7.59 2.36 -7.62
N THR A 63 6.97 2.94 -6.59
CA THR A 63 7.42 2.82 -5.20
C THR A 63 6.99 1.51 -4.56
N SER A 64 5.87 0.98 -4.99
CA SER A 64 5.30 -0.27 -4.49
C SER A 64 4.69 -1.07 -5.66
N PRO A 65 5.53 -1.71 -6.50
CA PRO A 65 5.06 -2.42 -7.69
C PRO A 65 4.11 -3.59 -7.37
N GLY A 66 4.14 -4.09 -6.15
CA GLY A 66 3.20 -5.09 -5.63
C GLY A 66 1.95 -4.49 -4.98
N GLY A 67 1.73 -3.18 -5.12
CA GLY A 67 0.62 -2.46 -4.47
C GLY A 67 0.91 -2.09 -3.01
N THR A 68 -0.07 -1.46 -2.37
CA THR A 68 -0.01 -1.04 -0.96
C THR A 68 -1.20 -1.58 -0.19
N VAL A 69 -0.93 -2.18 0.96
CA VAL A 69 -1.93 -2.73 1.86
C VAL A 69 -1.81 -2.03 3.21
N ALA A 70 -2.91 -1.49 3.70
CA ALA A 70 -3.04 -1.05 5.08
C ALA A 70 -3.89 -2.04 5.86
N ALA A 71 -3.52 -2.32 7.10
CA ALA A 71 -4.30 -3.18 7.98
C ALA A 71 -4.61 -2.46 9.29
N ILE A 72 -5.85 -2.57 9.73
CA ILE A 72 -6.33 -2.01 11.02
C ILE A 72 -6.73 -3.17 11.91
N GLY A 73 -6.10 -3.29 13.06
CA GLY A 73 -6.42 -4.34 14.03
C GLY A 73 -5.32 -4.62 15.02
N LYS A 74 -5.66 -5.37 16.06
CA LYS A 74 -4.70 -5.80 17.07
C LYS A 74 -3.72 -6.86 16.50
N PRO A 75 -2.47 -6.89 16.97
CA PRO A 75 -1.54 -7.93 16.58
C PRO A 75 -2.10 -9.35 16.84
N GLY A 76 -2.11 -10.18 15.80
CA GLY A 76 -2.68 -11.53 15.86
C GLY A 76 -2.16 -12.45 14.75
N ALA A 77 -2.69 -13.67 14.67
CA ALA A 77 -2.31 -14.65 13.66
C ALA A 77 -2.64 -14.15 12.25
N SER A 78 -3.86 -13.68 12.03
CA SER A 78 -4.33 -13.13 10.74
C SER A 78 -3.48 -11.94 10.27
N MET A 79 -3.14 -11.02 11.18
CA MET A 79 -2.28 -9.87 10.88
C MET A 79 -0.85 -10.31 10.47
N ARG A 80 -0.28 -11.31 11.17
CA ARG A 80 1.04 -11.84 10.83
C ARG A 80 1.05 -12.57 9.48
N ALA A 81 0.00 -13.36 9.20
CA ALA A 81 -0.16 -14.03 7.92
C ALA A 81 -0.25 -13.03 6.76
N LEU A 82 -1.05 -11.97 6.95
CA LEU A 82 -1.19 -10.88 5.99
C LEU A 82 0.14 -10.17 5.72
N ALA A 83 0.86 -9.78 6.77
CA ALA A 83 2.17 -9.13 6.65
C ALA A 83 3.20 -10.03 5.92
N LYS A 84 3.20 -11.34 6.22
CA LYS A 84 4.07 -12.32 5.56
C LYS A 84 3.74 -12.45 4.07
N ALA A 85 2.47 -12.52 3.71
CA ALA A 85 2.02 -12.60 2.32
C ALA A 85 2.39 -11.34 1.52
N CYS A 86 2.16 -10.16 2.08
CA CYS A 86 2.55 -8.88 1.46
C CYS A 86 4.07 -8.82 1.23
N LYS A 87 4.87 -9.21 2.24
CA LYS A 87 6.33 -9.24 2.13
C LYS A 87 6.81 -10.18 1.02
N ALA A 88 6.22 -11.37 0.91
CA ALA A 88 6.56 -12.34 -0.13
C ALA A 88 6.32 -11.83 -1.55
N ARG A 89 5.35 -10.93 -1.73
CA ARG A 89 4.99 -10.30 -3.03
C ARG A 89 5.72 -8.99 -3.31
N GLY A 90 6.49 -8.46 -2.36
CA GLY A 90 7.05 -7.11 -2.47
C GLY A 90 6.00 -6.00 -2.36
N THR A 91 4.82 -6.30 -1.79
CA THR A 91 3.74 -5.35 -1.50
C THR A 91 4.13 -4.51 -0.28
N SER A 92 3.91 -3.20 -0.35
CA SER A 92 4.05 -2.32 0.82
C SER A 92 2.95 -2.63 1.83
N PHE A 93 3.32 -2.83 3.09
CA PHE A 93 2.40 -3.17 4.16
C PHE A 93 2.58 -2.25 5.36
N VAL A 94 1.49 -1.65 5.82
CA VAL A 94 1.44 -0.86 7.05
C VAL A 94 0.31 -1.37 7.93
N SER A 95 0.51 -1.38 9.25
CA SER A 95 -0.53 -1.80 10.19
C SER A 95 -0.73 -0.76 11.30
N PHE A 96 -1.97 -0.61 11.72
CA PHE A 96 -2.43 0.31 12.76
C PHE A 96 -3.15 -0.46 13.85
N GLY A 97 -2.90 -0.11 15.11
CA GLY A 97 -3.46 -0.81 16.27
C GLY A 97 -4.94 -0.50 16.53
N GLY A 98 -5.42 0.66 16.07
CA GLY A 98 -6.79 1.14 16.27
C GLY A 98 -7.39 1.76 15.03
N VAL A 99 -8.74 1.90 15.03
CA VAL A 99 -9.48 2.42 13.88
C VAL A 99 -9.17 3.89 13.62
N LEU A 100 -9.11 4.71 14.67
CA LEU A 100 -8.84 6.14 14.51
C LEU A 100 -7.45 6.39 13.92
N GLU A 101 -6.43 5.73 14.46
CA GLU A 101 -5.06 5.79 13.94
C GLU A 101 -5.00 5.33 12.49
N GLY A 102 -5.66 4.22 12.19
CA GLY A 102 -5.73 3.66 10.85
C GLY A 102 -6.41 4.58 9.84
N LEU A 103 -7.54 5.19 10.20
CA LEU A 103 -8.25 6.13 9.32
C LEU A 103 -7.41 7.38 9.03
N LEU A 104 -6.72 7.92 10.02
CA LEU A 104 -5.80 9.05 9.83
C LEU A 104 -4.61 8.68 8.94
N GLY A 105 -4.02 7.49 9.14
CA GLY A 105 -2.92 7.00 8.34
C GLY A 105 -3.30 6.80 6.87
N VAL A 106 -4.44 6.14 6.59
CA VAL A 106 -4.89 5.89 5.21
C VAL A 106 -5.41 7.15 4.51
N ALA A 107 -5.82 8.18 5.24
CA ALA A 107 -6.19 9.47 4.65
C ALA A 107 -4.98 10.22 4.08
N GLY A 108 -3.80 10.03 4.65
CA GLY A 108 -2.53 10.57 4.14
C GLY A 108 -2.01 9.82 2.93
N GLU A 109 -1.98 8.49 3.01
CA GLU A 109 -1.55 7.60 1.91
C GLU A 109 -2.63 6.54 1.64
N THR A 110 -3.43 6.75 0.62
CA THR A 110 -4.53 5.85 0.24
C THR A 110 -3.99 4.47 -0.16
N PRO A 111 -4.32 3.35 0.53
CA PRO A 111 -3.90 2.00 0.13
C PRO A 111 -4.71 1.48 -1.06
N ASP A 112 -4.19 0.48 -1.77
CA ASP A 112 -4.96 -0.23 -2.79
C ASP A 112 -5.97 -1.18 -2.12
N VAL A 113 -5.57 -1.79 -1.00
CA VAL A 113 -6.42 -2.63 -0.18
C VAL A 113 -6.32 -2.22 1.29
N LEU A 114 -7.47 -2.08 1.94
CA LEU A 114 -7.60 -1.84 3.38
C LEU A 114 -8.19 -3.08 4.06
N ALA A 115 -7.39 -3.74 4.90
CA ALA A 115 -7.82 -4.88 5.70
C ALA A 115 -8.23 -4.41 7.11
N ILE A 116 -9.41 -4.77 7.60
CA ILE A 116 -9.92 -4.36 8.91
C ILE A 116 -10.28 -5.59 9.74
N ASP A 117 -9.75 -5.67 10.95
CA ASP A 117 -10.14 -6.68 11.94
C ASP A 117 -11.55 -6.37 12.45
N ALA A 118 -12.47 -7.31 12.28
CA ALA A 118 -13.87 -7.15 12.76
C ALA A 118 -13.98 -7.03 14.29
N ARG A 119 -12.91 -7.38 15.01
CA ARG A 119 -12.84 -7.33 16.49
C ARG A 119 -12.30 -6.00 17.02
N CYS A 120 -12.11 -4.99 16.16
CA CYS A 120 -11.77 -3.65 16.63
C CYS A 120 -12.92 -3.09 17.48
N ASP A 121 -12.61 -2.79 18.75
CA ASP A 121 -13.61 -2.38 19.75
C ASP A 121 -13.79 -0.86 19.84
N ASP A 122 -12.90 -0.10 19.22
CA ASP A 122 -12.81 1.36 19.31
C ASP A 122 -13.78 2.10 18.36
N ALA A 123 -14.45 1.37 17.44
CA ALA A 123 -15.54 1.94 16.63
C ALA A 123 -16.44 0.84 16.05
N LYS A 124 -17.72 1.19 15.80
CA LYS A 124 -18.63 0.29 15.07
C LYS A 124 -18.19 0.13 13.63
N LEU A 125 -17.84 -1.08 13.21
CA LEU A 125 -17.33 -1.40 11.89
C LEU A 125 -18.20 -0.85 10.74
N ALA A 126 -19.53 -0.91 10.89
CA ALA A 126 -20.46 -0.36 9.91
C ALA A 126 -20.28 1.16 9.71
N ASP A 127 -20.01 1.90 10.77
CA ASP A 127 -19.79 3.35 10.71
C ASP A 127 -18.43 3.68 10.10
N VAL A 128 -17.42 2.86 10.39
CA VAL A 128 -16.10 2.96 9.76
C VAL A 128 -16.21 2.78 8.24
N VAL A 129 -16.90 1.72 7.79
CA VAL A 129 -17.08 1.47 6.35
C VAL A 129 -17.86 2.59 5.68
N ARG A 130 -18.93 3.10 6.31
CA ARG A 130 -19.69 4.25 5.79
C ARG A 130 -18.83 5.52 5.69
N ALA A 131 -17.99 5.79 6.68
CA ALA A 131 -17.06 6.93 6.66
C ALA A 131 -16.06 6.81 5.52
N LEU A 132 -15.48 5.62 5.32
CA LEU A 132 -14.58 5.34 4.20
C LEU A 132 -15.27 5.63 2.85
N ARG A 133 -16.49 5.13 2.65
CA ARG A 133 -17.24 5.30 1.39
C ARG A 133 -17.69 6.74 1.13
N ARG A 134 -17.78 7.59 2.17
CA ARG A 134 -18.09 9.03 2.03
C ARG A 134 -16.84 9.87 1.77
N THR A 135 -15.65 9.34 2.01
CA THR A 135 -14.40 10.06 1.80
C THR A 135 -13.93 9.84 0.37
N GLU A 136 -13.91 10.89 -0.45
CA GLU A 136 -13.64 10.85 -1.88
C GLU A 136 -12.39 10.00 -2.24
N LYS A 137 -11.28 10.23 -1.55
CA LYS A 137 -10.02 9.49 -1.76
C LYS A 137 -10.10 8.00 -1.41
N LEU A 138 -11.00 7.61 -0.51
CA LEU A 138 -11.11 6.26 0.02
C LEU A 138 -12.32 5.49 -0.51
N ALA A 139 -13.20 6.17 -1.23
CA ALA A 139 -14.46 5.60 -1.72
C ALA A 139 -14.28 4.34 -2.58
N ASN A 140 -13.19 4.27 -3.34
CA ASN A 140 -12.90 3.17 -4.27
C ASN A 140 -11.85 2.17 -3.73
N VAL A 141 -11.34 2.36 -2.52
CA VAL A 141 -10.38 1.43 -1.91
C VAL A 141 -11.04 0.07 -1.68
N ALA A 142 -10.39 -1.01 -2.08
CA ALA A 142 -10.87 -2.35 -1.80
C ALA A 142 -10.79 -2.62 -0.28
N VAL A 143 -11.91 -2.98 0.34
CA VAL A 143 -12.01 -3.22 1.79
C VAL A 143 -12.20 -4.70 2.05
N VAL A 144 -11.29 -5.29 2.82
CA VAL A 144 -11.37 -6.66 3.32
C VAL A 144 -11.62 -6.61 4.83
N VAL A 145 -12.67 -7.23 5.30
CA VAL A 145 -12.92 -7.42 6.74
C VAL A 145 -12.56 -8.85 7.11
N TYR A 146 -11.69 -9.03 8.08
CA TYR A 146 -11.25 -10.35 8.54
C TYR A 146 -11.60 -10.60 10.02
N ASP A 147 -11.52 -11.86 10.44
CA ASP A 147 -11.97 -12.32 11.75
C ASP A 147 -13.43 -11.96 12.07
N ALA A 148 -14.27 -11.87 11.03
CA ALA A 148 -15.69 -11.52 11.11
C ALA A 148 -16.52 -12.69 11.67
N ASP A 149 -17.65 -12.35 12.29
CA ASP A 149 -18.66 -13.34 12.64
C ASP A 149 -19.52 -13.70 11.41
N ALA A 150 -20.09 -14.91 11.40
CA ALA A 150 -20.85 -15.42 10.24
C ALA A 150 -21.99 -14.49 9.79
N GLY A 151 -22.67 -13.81 10.72
CA GLY A 151 -23.73 -12.84 10.41
C GLY A 151 -23.26 -11.61 9.66
N MET A 152 -21.97 -11.27 9.71
CA MET A 152 -21.41 -10.12 9.00
C MET A 152 -21.24 -10.35 7.51
N GLN A 153 -21.18 -11.61 7.04
CA GLN A 153 -21.04 -11.97 5.62
C GLN A 153 -22.20 -11.43 4.76
N THR A 154 -23.38 -11.30 5.31
CA THR A 154 -24.57 -10.80 4.58
C THR A 154 -24.78 -9.30 4.69
N THR A 155 -24.27 -8.67 5.75
CA THR A 155 -24.50 -7.26 6.05
C THR A 155 -23.40 -6.34 5.53
N LEU A 156 -22.14 -6.73 5.67
CA LEU A 156 -20.99 -5.90 5.29
C LEU A 156 -20.85 -5.64 3.78
N PRO A 157 -21.10 -6.60 2.87
CA PRO A 157 -21.06 -6.33 1.45
C PRO A 157 -22.07 -5.25 1.00
N LYS A 158 -23.25 -5.17 1.66
CA LYS A 158 -24.26 -4.13 1.40
C LYS A 158 -23.76 -2.72 1.76
N LEU A 159 -22.75 -2.61 2.60
CA LEU A 159 -22.09 -1.36 2.98
C LEU A 159 -20.89 -1.02 2.09
N GLY A 160 -20.57 -1.90 1.12
CA GLY A 160 -19.47 -1.69 0.19
C GLY A 160 -18.16 -2.39 0.62
N VAL A 161 -18.18 -3.36 1.54
CA VAL A 161 -17.04 -4.22 1.84
C VAL A 161 -16.82 -5.17 0.66
N THR A 162 -15.59 -5.24 0.15
CA THR A 162 -15.23 -6.03 -1.03
C THR A 162 -15.16 -7.53 -0.71
N SER A 163 -14.62 -7.88 0.46
CA SER A 163 -14.50 -9.28 0.90
C SER A 163 -14.65 -9.39 2.41
N VAL A 164 -15.31 -10.45 2.87
CA VAL A 164 -15.51 -10.75 4.29
C VAL A 164 -14.97 -12.15 4.60
N VAL A 165 -13.97 -12.21 5.47
CA VAL A 165 -13.32 -13.46 5.92
C VAL A 165 -13.78 -13.79 7.33
N VAL A 166 -14.44 -14.93 7.48
CA VAL A 166 -14.96 -15.40 8.77
C VAL A 166 -13.81 -15.90 9.65
N ARG A 167 -13.99 -15.70 10.95
CA ARG A 167 -13.08 -16.18 12.01
C ARG A 167 -12.75 -17.67 11.86
N GLY A 168 -11.52 -18.04 12.16
CA GLY A 168 -11.02 -19.41 12.10
C GLY A 168 -10.13 -19.73 10.89
N LYS A 169 -9.99 -18.81 9.93
CA LYS A 169 -9.06 -18.93 8.80
C LYS A 169 -7.96 -17.90 8.92
N SER A 170 -6.85 -18.22 9.58
CA SER A 170 -5.72 -17.30 9.79
C SER A 170 -5.13 -16.77 8.48
N ASP A 171 -5.13 -17.58 7.43
CA ASP A 171 -4.58 -17.22 6.12
C ASP A 171 -5.63 -16.61 5.18
N GLY A 172 -6.92 -16.69 5.52
CA GLY A 172 -8.02 -16.21 4.68
C GLY A 172 -7.95 -14.70 4.39
N ALA A 173 -7.47 -13.90 5.36
CA ALA A 173 -7.24 -12.46 5.14
C ALA A 173 -6.13 -12.22 4.11
N ALA A 174 -5.05 -13.00 4.17
CA ALA A 174 -3.95 -12.94 3.22
C ALA A 174 -4.38 -13.36 1.81
N GLU A 175 -5.13 -14.45 1.69
CA GLU A 175 -5.68 -14.95 0.43
C GLU A 175 -6.61 -13.92 -0.23
N ALA A 176 -7.54 -13.33 0.54
CA ALA A 176 -8.46 -12.32 0.05
C ALA A 176 -7.75 -11.06 -0.45
N VAL A 177 -6.76 -10.56 0.30
CA VAL A 177 -5.98 -9.37 -0.09
C VAL A 177 -5.12 -9.65 -1.32
N VAL A 178 -4.44 -10.79 -1.37
CA VAL A 178 -3.64 -11.20 -2.53
C VAL A 178 -4.51 -11.31 -3.78
N GLY A 179 -5.68 -11.95 -3.68
CA GLY A 179 -6.61 -12.07 -4.80
C GLY A 179 -7.10 -10.72 -5.34
N LEU A 180 -7.27 -9.71 -4.50
CA LEU A 180 -7.64 -8.35 -4.92
C LEU A 180 -6.47 -7.61 -5.59
N LEU A 181 -5.26 -7.78 -5.10
CA LEU A 181 -4.06 -7.19 -5.71
C LEU A 181 -3.75 -7.79 -7.10
N ASP A 182 -4.16 -9.02 -7.36
CA ASP A 182 -3.97 -9.68 -8.66
C ASP A 182 -5.00 -9.21 -9.71
N GLN A 183 -6.08 -8.54 -9.30
CA GLN A 183 -7.14 -8.03 -10.18
C GLN A 183 -6.99 -6.52 -10.49
N SER A 184 -6.03 -5.84 -9.85
CA SER A 184 -5.75 -4.41 -9.99
C SER A 184 -4.60 -4.16 -10.96
#